data_ce4b6c69273f578e5fe3d5aca4147351
#
_entry.id   ce4b6c69273f578e5fe3d5aca4147351
#
_cell.length_a   1.000
_cell.length_b   1.000
_cell.length_c   1.000
_cell.angle_alpha   90.00
_cell.angle_beta   90.00
_cell.angle_gamma   90.00
#
_symmetry.space_group_name_H-M   'P 1'
#
loop_
_entity.id
_entity.type
_entity.pdbx_description
1 polymer ?
#
loop_
_entity_poly.entity_id
_entity_poly.type
_entity_poly.pdbx_seq_one_letter_code
_entity_poly.pdbx_strand_id
1 'polypeptide(L)'
;AASDVYKRQQLNQAQLAKTLFPIGGLQKSEVRNIAAEQGLVTAEKRDSQGLCFVGKVSLPDFLQQKLATKKGDIVQVANTHPMYAKTPENTPASLAEKFVYSPEDGNVVGTHNGAHFFTVGQRKGLAVGGTKEPLFVLATDVQKNIIYVGEGKDHPGLYRRALWIDQADVHWIRPDLQTDQPMMVQARIRYRQPLAKARLHQEENGMYLVFDTPQSAIAAGQFAAWYLDNELIGSGVIG
;
A
#
# COMPACT_ATOMS: atom_id res chain seq x y z
N ALA A 1 16.03 -7.20 -8.49
CA ALA A 1 15.26 -7.18 -9.74
C ALA A 1 13.74 -7.14 -9.49
N ALA A 2 13.17 -8.07 -8.68
CA ALA A 2 11.72 -8.10 -8.44
C ALA A 2 11.11 -6.81 -7.87
N SER A 3 11.88 -5.99 -7.19
CA SER A 3 11.40 -4.74 -6.61
C SER A 3 11.18 -3.62 -7.64
N ASP A 4 11.95 -3.61 -8.74
CA ASP A 4 11.78 -2.59 -9.79
C ASP A 4 10.58 -2.88 -10.69
N VAL A 5 10.17 -4.13 -10.79
CA VAL A 5 8.98 -4.54 -11.52
C VAL A 5 7.72 -3.94 -10.91
N TYR A 6 7.59 -3.96 -9.57
CA TYR A 6 6.46 -3.31 -8.88
C TYR A 6 6.33 -1.82 -9.20
N LYS A 7 7.43 -1.08 -9.33
CA LYS A 7 7.39 0.35 -9.68
C LYS A 7 6.94 0.61 -11.12
N ARG A 8 6.99 -0.39 -11.99
CA ARG A 8 6.61 -0.31 -13.40
C ARG A 8 5.33 -1.05 -13.72
N GLN A 9 4.51 -1.31 -12.72
CA GLN A 9 3.30 -2.13 -12.81
C GLN A 9 2.20 -1.56 -13.72
N GLN A 10 2.32 -0.32 -14.15
CA GLN A 10 1.38 0.36 -15.05
C GLN A 10 1.85 0.39 -16.51
N LEU A 11 2.97 -0.28 -16.84
CA LEU A 11 3.41 -0.41 -18.23
C LEU A 11 2.54 -1.42 -18.99
N ASN A 12 2.22 -1.11 -20.23
CA ASN A 12 1.51 -2.00 -21.13
C ASN A 12 2.46 -2.70 -22.13
N GLN A 13 1.96 -3.70 -22.84
CA GLN A 13 2.75 -4.49 -23.80
C GLN A 13 3.34 -3.63 -24.94
N ALA A 14 2.62 -2.62 -25.43
CA ALA A 14 3.12 -1.73 -26.47
C ALA A 14 4.33 -0.89 -26.00
N GLN A 15 4.33 -0.48 -24.73
CA GLN A 15 5.46 0.22 -24.10
C GLN A 15 6.63 -0.74 -23.85
N LEU A 16 6.34 -1.94 -23.34
CA LEU A 16 7.35 -2.97 -23.04
C LEU A 16 8.06 -3.42 -24.32
N ALA A 17 7.34 -3.62 -25.42
CA ALA A 17 7.90 -4.02 -26.71
C ALA A 17 8.93 -3.02 -27.29
N LYS A 18 8.87 -1.76 -26.86
CA LYS A 18 9.79 -0.69 -27.28
C LYS A 18 10.87 -0.39 -26.24
N THR A 19 10.92 -1.15 -25.13
CA THR A 19 11.82 -0.87 -24.00
C THR A 19 12.89 -1.95 -23.89
N LEU A 20 14.14 -1.53 -23.78
CA LEU A 20 15.26 -2.40 -23.48
C LEU A 20 15.65 -2.28 -22.00
N PHE A 21 15.99 -3.39 -21.38
CA PHE A 21 16.47 -3.47 -20.00
C PHE A 21 17.88 -4.11 -19.95
N PRO A 22 18.93 -3.45 -20.46
CA PRO A 22 20.25 -4.06 -20.68
C PRO A 22 20.89 -4.60 -19.40
N ILE A 23 20.58 -4.00 -18.26
CA ILE A 23 21.10 -4.40 -16.93
C ILE A 23 20.03 -5.05 -16.06
N GLY A 24 18.88 -5.45 -16.62
CA GLY A 24 17.73 -5.96 -15.86
C GLY A 24 18.00 -7.26 -15.11
N GLY A 25 18.93 -8.08 -15.58
CA GLY A 25 19.36 -9.34 -14.96
C GLY A 25 20.42 -9.18 -13.87
N LEU A 26 21.02 -7.99 -13.72
CA LEU A 26 22.12 -7.74 -12.79
C LEU A 26 21.63 -7.21 -11.44
N GLN A 27 22.33 -7.57 -10.37
CA GLN A 27 22.17 -6.94 -9.07
C GLN A 27 22.82 -5.53 -9.08
N LYS A 28 22.35 -4.64 -8.22
CA LYS A 28 22.84 -3.26 -8.17
C LYS A 28 24.33 -3.17 -7.82
N SER A 29 24.83 -4.06 -6.97
CA SER A 29 26.26 -4.18 -6.67
C SER A 29 27.09 -4.52 -7.90
N GLU A 30 26.59 -5.47 -8.72
CA GLU A 30 27.26 -5.86 -9.96
C GLU A 30 27.30 -4.70 -10.96
N VAL A 31 26.18 -3.99 -11.12
CA VAL A 31 26.11 -2.80 -11.98
C VAL A 31 27.12 -1.72 -11.54
N ARG A 32 27.30 -1.51 -10.22
CA ARG A 32 28.27 -0.55 -9.68
C ARG A 32 29.71 -1.00 -9.94
N ASN A 33 29.99 -2.27 -9.77
CA ASN A 33 31.33 -2.83 -10.06
C ASN A 33 31.68 -2.62 -11.53
N ILE A 34 30.77 -2.97 -12.44
CA ILE A 34 30.96 -2.75 -13.89
C ILE A 34 31.16 -1.26 -14.19
N ALA A 35 30.37 -0.38 -13.56
CA ALA A 35 30.52 1.06 -13.75
C ALA A 35 31.88 1.57 -13.27
N ALA A 36 32.40 1.05 -12.16
CA ALA A 36 33.72 1.40 -11.63
C ALA A 36 34.84 0.89 -12.54
N GLU A 37 34.76 -0.38 -13.01
CA GLU A 37 35.70 -0.98 -13.95
C GLU A 37 35.77 -0.22 -15.29
N GLN A 38 34.62 0.32 -15.73
CA GLN A 38 34.54 1.14 -16.95
C GLN A 38 34.90 2.62 -16.69
N GLY A 39 35.32 2.99 -15.49
CA GLY A 39 35.72 4.35 -15.14
C GLY A 39 34.59 5.37 -15.18
N LEU A 40 33.32 4.94 -15.03
CA LEU A 40 32.17 5.85 -15.05
C LEU A 40 32.13 6.69 -13.78
N VAL A 41 32.09 8.02 -13.94
CA VAL A 41 32.04 8.98 -12.82
C VAL A 41 30.81 8.85 -11.92
N THR A 42 29.81 8.11 -12.37
CA THR A 42 28.57 7.82 -11.64
C THR A 42 28.59 6.55 -10.81
N ALA A 43 29.69 5.75 -10.85
CA ALA A 43 29.79 4.47 -10.15
C ALA A 43 29.48 4.61 -8.65
N GLU A 44 30.07 5.62 -7.99
CA GLU A 44 29.89 5.90 -6.56
C GLU A 44 28.71 6.84 -6.24
N LYS A 45 27.96 7.27 -7.26
CA LYS A 45 26.84 8.19 -7.05
C LYS A 45 25.74 7.53 -6.21
N ARG A 46 25.36 8.20 -5.13
CA ARG A 46 24.24 7.78 -4.29
C ARG A 46 22.92 7.86 -5.06
N ASP A 47 21.98 6.96 -4.71
CA ASP A 47 20.65 7.01 -5.27
C ASP A 47 19.99 8.36 -5.01
N SER A 48 19.33 8.87 -6.02
CA SER A 48 18.48 10.03 -5.88
C SER A 48 17.32 9.69 -4.94
N GLN A 49 17.26 10.35 -3.78
CA GLN A 49 16.14 10.26 -2.86
C GLN A 49 15.31 11.53 -3.02
N GLY A 50 14.05 11.40 -3.40
CA GLY A 50 13.15 12.54 -3.60
C GLY A 50 11.96 12.19 -4.48
N LEU A 51 11.08 13.15 -4.65
CA LEU A 51 9.97 13.06 -5.61
C LEU A 51 10.53 13.26 -7.02
N CYS A 52 10.12 12.40 -7.96
CA CYS A 52 10.48 12.54 -9.36
C CYS A 52 10.09 13.93 -9.86
N PHE A 53 11.02 14.59 -10.58
CA PHE A 53 10.89 15.95 -11.14
C PHE A 53 10.85 17.09 -10.11
N VAL A 54 10.68 16.81 -8.82
CA VAL A 54 10.61 17.83 -7.74
C VAL A 54 11.91 17.92 -6.95
N GLY A 55 12.66 16.81 -6.86
CA GLY A 55 13.92 16.74 -6.13
C GLY A 55 13.79 16.34 -4.66
N LYS A 56 14.76 16.72 -3.83
CA LYS A 56 14.76 16.41 -2.39
C LYS A 56 13.87 17.40 -1.64
N VAL A 57 12.61 17.02 -1.46
CA VAL A 57 11.62 17.79 -0.68
C VAL A 57 11.09 16.90 0.44
N SER A 58 10.87 17.45 1.61
CA SER A 58 10.06 16.80 2.63
C SER A 58 8.63 16.68 2.11
N LEU A 59 8.10 15.46 2.04
CA LEU A 59 6.74 15.24 1.55
C LEU A 59 5.68 16.03 2.33
N PRO A 60 5.75 16.10 3.70
CA PRO A 60 4.85 16.94 4.48
C PRO A 60 4.92 18.41 4.07
N ASP A 61 6.13 18.99 3.93
CA ASP A 61 6.30 20.40 3.57
C ASP A 61 5.80 20.69 2.15
N PHE A 62 6.00 19.74 1.22
CA PHE A 62 5.47 19.84 -0.14
C PHE A 62 3.94 19.82 -0.16
N LEU A 63 3.33 18.92 0.61
CA LEU A 63 1.88 18.82 0.70
C LEU A 63 1.27 20.05 1.39
N GLN A 64 1.93 20.60 2.41
CA GLN A 64 1.48 21.81 3.11
C GLN A 64 1.41 23.06 2.22
N GLN A 65 2.14 23.09 1.11
CA GLN A 65 2.03 24.19 0.13
C GLN A 65 0.64 24.25 -0.55
N LYS A 66 -0.08 23.14 -0.61
CA LYS A 66 -1.39 23.01 -1.27
C LYS A 66 -2.51 22.64 -0.31
N LEU A 67 -2.18 22.01 0.80
CA LEU A 67 -3.13 21.51 1.79
C LEU A 67 -2.92 22.25 3.10
N ALA A 68 -3.91 23.05 3.49
CA ALA A 68 -3.88 23.80 4.76
C ALA A 68 -3.79 22.84 5.96
N THR A 69 -2.92 23.18 6.91
CA THR A 69 -2.88 22.49 8.19
C THR A 69 -4.13 22.82 9.01
N LYS A 70 -4.80 21.81 9.52
CA LYS A 70 -5.95 21.95 10.40
C LYS A 70 -5.79 20.99 11.58
N LYS A 71 -5.84 21.51 12.80
CA LYS A 71 -5.83 20.66 14.00
C LYS A 71 -7.03 19.73 14.00
N GLY A 72 -6.79 18.46 14.34
CA GLY A 72 -7.78 17.42 14.49
C GLY A 72 -7.38 16.46 15.59
N ASP A 73 -8.28 15.56 15.96
CA ASP A 73 -8.12 14.65 17.07
C ASP A 73 -7.54 13.29 16.63
N ILE A 74 -6.75 12.69 17.51
CA ILE A 74 -6.30 11.31 17.42
C ILE A 74 -7.11 10.50 18.42
N VAL A 75 -7.96 9.60 17.91
CA VAL A 75 -8.83 8.74 18.71
C VAL A 75 -8.24 7.34 18.76
N GLN A 76 -7.93 6.85 19.96
CA GLN A 76 -7.43 5.50 20.18
C GLN A 76 -8.59 4.54 20.39
N VAL A 77 -8.69 3.52 19.55
CA VAL A 77 -9.66 2.43 19.65
C VAL A 77 -8.98 1.21 20.27
N ALA A 78 -9.62 0.61 21.27
CA ALA A 78 -9.07 -0.57 21.93
C ALA A 78 -9.15 -1.81 21.03
N ASN A 79 -8.15 -2.69 21.11
CA ASN A 79 -8.14 -3.96 20.37
C ASN A 79 -9.25 -4.93 20.81
N THR A 80 -9.85 -4.70 21.99
CA THR A 80 -11.00 -5.45 22.54
C THR A 80 -12.36 -4.86 22.15
N HIS A 81 -12.38 -3.81 21.30
CA HIS A 81 -13.63 -3.18 20.90
C HIS A 81 -14.58 -4.19 20.23
N PRO A 82 -15.90 -4.18 20.54
CA PRO A 82 -16.86 -5.18 20.04
C PRO A 82 -16.93 -5.32 18.53
N MET A 83 -16.60 -4.25 17.75
CA MET A 83 -16.58 -4.31 16.29
C MET A 83 -15.65 -5.39 15.75
N TYR A 84 -14.57 -5.73 16.46
CA TYR A 84 -13.60 -6.74 16.03
C TYR A 84 -14.00 -8.18 16.35
N ALA A 85 -15.03 -8.37 17.18
CA ALA A 85 -15.55 -9.70 17.52
C ALA A 85 -16.39 -10.31 16.38
N LYS A 86 -16.85 -9.50 15.43
CA LYS A 86 -17.63 -9.97 14.28
C LYS A 86 -16.72 -10.78 13.34
N THR A 87 -17.01 -12.06 13.20
CA THR A 87 -16.36 -12.90 12.18
C THR A 87 -16.97 -12.54 10.81
N PRO A 88 -16.18 -12.12 9.82
CA PRO A 88 -16.70 -11.86 8.48
C PRO A 88 -17.20 -13.16 7.84
N GLU A 89 -18.20 -13.06 7.00
CA GLU A 89 -18.59 -14.17 6.13
C GLU A 89 -17.42 -14.52 5.19
N ASN A 90 -17.37 -15.76 4.73
CA ASN A 90 -16.29 -16.20 3.83
C ASN A 90 -16.59 -15.84 2.36
N THR A 91 -17.10 -14.64 2.13
CA THR A 91 -17.29 -14.05 0.80
C THR A 91 -16.21 -13.00 0.51
N PRO A 92 -15.76 -12.82 -0.75
CA PRO A 92 -14.77 -11.81 -1.07
C PRO A 92 -15.15 -10.40 -0.59
N ALA A 93 -16.43 -10.04 -0.72
CA ALA A 93 -16.95 -8.74 -0.28
C ALA A 93 -16.83 -8.55 1.24
N SER A 94 -17.28 -9.53 2.02
CA SER A 94 -17.21 -9.45 3.49
C SER A 94 -15.77 -9.45 4.00
N LEU A 95 -14.86 -10.19 3.35
CA LEU A 95 -13.44 -10.22 3.68
C LEU A 95 -12.71 -8.90 3.34
N ALA A 96 -13.26 -8.11 2.41
CA ALA A 96 -12.74 -6.80 2.01
C ALA A 96 -13.35 -5.63 2.80
N GLU A 97 -14.39 -5.89 3.59
CA GLU A 97 -15.10 -4.85 4.35
C GLU A 97 -14.15 -4.09 5.26
N LYS A 98 -14.22 -2.75 5.23
CA LYS A 98 -13.42 -1.86 6.08
C LYS A 98 -14.14 -1.66 7.41
N PHE A 99 -13.38 -1.60 8.49
CA PHE A 99 -13.92 -1.11 9.75
C PHE A 99 -14.29 0.36 9.62
N VAL A 100 -15.51 0.70 10.03
CA VAL A 100 -16.01 2.09 10.07
C VAL A 100 -15.93 2.57 11.51
N TYR A 101 -15.21 3.65 11.72
CA TYR A 101 -14.98 4.21 13.06
C TYR A 101 -15.77 5.50 13.26
N SER A 102 -16.20 5.70 14.49
CA SER A 102 -16.78 6.93 14.98
C SER A 102 -15.97 7.50 16.18
N PRO A 103 -16.07 8.79 16.49
CA PRO A 103 -15.37 9.38 17.65
C PRO A 103 -15.67 8.69 18.98
N GLU A 104 -16.85 8.07 19.10
CA GLU A 104 -17.35 7.38 20.29
C GLU A 104 -16.73 5.98 20.47
N ASP A 105 -16.07 5.43 19.45
CA ASP A 105 -15.45 4.09 19.51
C ASP A 105 -14.13 4.10 20.31
N GLY A 106 -13.65 5.26 20.75
CA GLY A 106 -12.39 5.35 21.46
C GLY A 106 -12.23 6.62 22.29
N ASN A 107 -11.01 6.84 22.75
CA ASN A 107 -10.66 8.00 23.54
C ASN A 107 -9.71 8.92 22.77
N VAL A 108 -9.87 10.24 22.91
CA VAL A 108 -8.92 11.21 22.36
C VAL A 108 -7.61 11.11 23.15
N VAL A 109 -6.51 10.80 22.45
CA VAL A 109 -5.18 10.61 23.04
C VAL A 109 -4.16 11.62 22.56
N GLY A 110 -4.53 12.49 21.63
CA GLY A 110 -3.64 13.50 21.07
C GLY A 110 -4.30 14.32 19.97
N THR A 111 -3.49 15.15 19.32
CA THR A 111 -3.92 15.96 18.18
C THR A 111 -2.92 15.86 17.04
N HIS A 112 -3.37 16.16 15.82
CA HIS A 112 -2.54 16.20 14.62
C HIS A 112 -2.82 17.47 13.79
N ASN A 113 -2.05 17.72 12.73
CA ASN A 113 -2.15 18.90 11.88
C ASN A 113 -2.85 18.66 10.54
N GLY A 114 -3.62 17.58 10.41
CA GLY A 114 -4.41 17.24 9.23
C GLY A 114 -4.44 15.74 8.99
N ALA A 115 -5.64 15.13 8.97
CA ALA A 115 -5.84 13.69 8.79
C ALA A 115 -5.31 13.22 7.41
N HIS A 116 -5.35 14.08 6.39
CA HIS A 116 -4.86 13.80 5.05
C HIS A 116 -3.33 13.61 4.93
N PHE A 117 -2.57 13.97 5.98
CA PHE A 117 -1.12 13.70 6.01
C PHE A 117 -0.78 12.29 6.49
N PHE A 118 -1.78 11.51 6.89
CA PHE A 118 -1.58 10.19 7.46
C PHE A 118 -2.14 9.09 6.56
N THR A 119 -1.48 7.93 6.62
CA THR A 119 -1.86 6.74 5.85
C THR A 119 -2.09 5.57 6.81
N VAL A 120 -3.05 4.71 6.50
CA VAL A 120 -3.33 3.49 7.26
C VAL A 120 -2.06 2.66 7.46
N GLY A 121 -1.81 2.22 8.68
CA GLY A 121 -0.60 1.51 9.11
C GLY A 121 0.59 2.41 9.42
N GLN A 122 0.48 3.73 9.28
CA GLN A 122 1.55 4.65 9.66
C GLN A 122 1.72 4.67 11.18
N ARG A 123 2.99 4.60 11.62
CA ARG A 123 3.41 4.72 13.03
C ARG A 123 4.05 6.07 13.33
N LYS A 124 4.88 6.56 12.40
CA LYS A 124 5.68 7.78 12.61
C LYS A 124 4.82 9.03 12.47
N GLY A 125 5.11 10.04 13.29
CA GLY A 125 4.49 11.36 13.19
C GLY A 125 3.19 11.54 13.98
N LEU A 126 2.73 10.53 14.74
CA LEU A 126 1.55 10.65 15.61
C LEU A 126 1.83 11.53 16.85
N ALA A 127 3.08 11.58 17.32
CA ALA A 127 3.52 12.37 18.49
C ALA A 127 2.69 12.12 19.76
N VAL A 128 2.15 10.91 19.94
CA VAL A 128 1.43 10.46 21.14
C VAL A 128 2.38 9.59 21.96
N GLY A 129 2.54 9.92 23.24
CA GLY A 129 3.31 9.16 24.21
C GLY A 129 2.43 8.48 25.27
N GLY A 130 3.07 7.69 26.16
CA GLY A 130 2.39 7.09 27.31
C GLY A 130 1.70 5.75 27.04
N THR A 131 1.79 5.20 25.83
CA THR A 131 1.28 3.88 25.49
C THR A 131 2.33 2.79 25.74
N LYS A 132 1.91 1.57 26.04
CA LYS A 132 2.82 0.41 26.25
C LYS A 132 3.48 -0.03 24.94
N GLU A 133 2.70 -0.03 23.86
CA GLU A 133 3.15 -0.37 22.52
C GLU A 133 2.94 0.83 21.57
N PRO A 134 3.64 0.85 20.42
CA PRO A 134 3.45 1.92 19.44
C PRO A 134 2.02 1.96 18.90
N LEU A 135 1.54 3.17 18.63
CA LEU A 135 0.27 3.40 17.93
C LEU A 135 0.44 3.30 16.42
N PHE A 136 -0.57 2.76 15.76
CA PHE A 136 -0.67 2.66 14.31
C PHE A 136 -1.99 3.25 13.83
N VAL A 137 -1.98 3.96 12.70
CA VAL A 137 -3.19 4.51 12.07
C VAL A 137 -4.05 3.36 11.55
N LEU A 138 -5.28 3.28 12.03
CA LEU A 138 -6.31 2.31 11.59
C LEU A 138 -7.15 2.88 10.45
N ALA A 139 -7.54 4.16 10.58
CA ALA A 139 -8.31 4.88 9.58
C ALA A 139 -8.08 6.39 9.68
N THR A 140 -8.40 7.10 8.62
CA THR A 140 -8.41 8.56 8.56
C THR A 140 -9.76 9.04 8.05
N ASP A 141 -10.41 9.92 8.80
CA ASP A 141 -11.60 10.66 8.38
C ASP A 141 -11.17 12.08 8.03
N VAL A 142 -10.98 12.33 6.74
CA VAL A 142 -10.51 13.62 6.23
C VAL A 142 -11.61 14.71 6.38
N GLN A 143 -12.88 14.32 6.31
CA GLN A 143 -14.01 15.27 6.43
C GLN A 143 -14.13 15.79 7.86
N LYS A 144 -14.15 14.88 8.84
CA LYS A 144 -14.18 15.21 10.27
C LYS A 144 -12.80 15.63 10.79
N ASN A 145 -11.75 15.41 10.01
CA ASN A 145 -10.36 15.64 10.38
C ASN A 145 -9.93 14.86 11.63
N ILE A 146 -10.23 13.56 11.66
CA ILE A 146 -9.93 12.64 12.77
C ILE A 146 -9.04 11.51 12.26
N ILE A 147 -8.11 11.09 13.11
CA ILE A 147 -7.30 9.89 12.89
C ILE A 147 -7.66 8.87 13.97
N TYR A 148 -8.04 7.67 13.55
CA TYR A 148 -8.25 6.53 14.44
C TYR A 148 -6.96 5.72 14.52
N VAL A 149 -6.54 5.39 15.74
CA VAL A 149 -5.30 4.67 15.98
C VAL A 149 -5.53 3.45 16.90
N GLY A 150 -4.71 2.44 16.74
CA GLY A 150 -4.70 1.25 17.59
C GLY A 150 -3.31 0.97 18.14
N GLU A 151 -3.23 0.44 19.36
CA GLU A 151 -1.98 0.10 20.03
C GLU A 151 -1.51 -1.31 19.63
N GLY A 152 -0.25 -1.42 19.27
CA GLY A 152 0.40 -2.66 18.89
C GLY A 152 0.26 -3.02 17.40
N LYS A 153 1.28 -3.72 16.90
CA LYS A 153 1.32 -4.17 15.49
C LYS A 153 0.26 -5.22 15.16
N ASP A 154 -0.23 -5.93 16.17
CA ASP A 154 -1.18 -7.04 16.02
C ASP A 154 -2.64 -6.58 16.26
N HIS A 155 -2.87 -5.26 16.28
CA HIS A 155 -4.21 -4.70 16.45
C HIS A 155 -5.15 -5.15 15.31
N PRO A 156 -6.33 -5.73 15.61
CA PRO A 156 -7.22 -6.35 14.61
C PRO A 156 -7.66 -5.37 13.52
N GLY A 157 -7.86 -4.10 13.86
CA GLY A 157 -8.22 -3.05 12.90
C GLY A 157 -7.20 -2.78 11.80
N LEU A 158 -5.98 -3.30 11.91
CA LEU A 158 -4.96 -3.20 10.88
C LEU A 158 -5.13 -4.24 9.76
N TYR A 159 -5.86 -5.32 10.00
CA TYR A 159 -5.82 -6.51 9.15
C TYR A 159 -7.12 -6.74 8.40
N ARG A 160 -7.00 -7.07 7.12
CA ARG A 160 -8.09 -7.58 6.28
C ARG A 160 -7.59 -8.72 5.39
N ARG A 161 -8.51 -9.60 4.98
CA ARG A 161 -8.16 -10.73 4.10
C ARG A 161 -8.39 -10.45 2.62
N ALA A 162 -9.12 -9.39 2.28
CA ALA A 162 -9.33 -9.03 0.88
C ALA A 162 -9.32 -7.51 0.67
N LEU A 163 -9.19 -7.14 -0.58
CA LEU A 163 -9.32 -5.77 -1.05
C LEU A 163 -10.13 -5.76 -2.36
N TRP A 164 -10.72 -4.61 -2.65
CA TRP A 164 -11.43 -4.32 -3.88
C TRP A 164 -10.61 -3.44 -4.80
N ILE A 165 -10.74 -3.65 -6.11
CA ILE A 165 -10.19 -2.83 -7.18
C ILE A 165 -11.31 -2.57 -8.18
N ASP A 166 -11.61 -1.30 -8.42
CA ASP A 166 -12.60 -0.91 -9.43
C ASP A 166 -12.15 -1.31 -10.83
N GLN A 167 -13.08 -1.65 -11.73
CA GLN A 167 -12.79 -2.08 -13.11
C GLN A 167 -11.95 -1.03 -13.86
N ALA A 168 -12.20 0.26 -13.63
CA ALA A 168 -11.44 1.34 -14.25
C ALA A 168 -9.98 1.41 -13.79
N ASP A 169 -9.68 0.86 -12.62
CA ASP A 169 -8.37 0.85 -11.99
C ASP A 169 -7.61 -0.48 -12.20
N VAL A 170 -8.24 -1.48 -12.79
CA VAL A 170 -7.59 -2.77 -13.12
C VAL A 170 -6.71 -2.60 -14.36
N HIS A 171 -5.46 -2.99 -14.23
CA HIS A 171 -4.49 -2.99 -15.33
C HIS A 171 -3.88 -4.39 -15.53
N TRP A 172 -4.15 -4.99 -16.70
CA TRP A 172 -3.54 -6.25 -17.11
C TRP A 172 -2.32 -6.01 -18.00
N ILE A 173 -1.15 -6.44 -17.54
CA ILE A 173 0.08 -6.46 -18.33
C ILE A 173 0.03 -7.66 -19.29
N ARG A 174 -0.57 -8.77 -18.83
CA ARG A 174 -0.83 -9.99 -19.59
C ARG A 174 -2.34 -10.16 -19.81
N PRO A 175 -2.94 -9.43 -20.76
CA PRO A 175 -4.38 -9.51 -21.02
C PRO A 175 -4.83 -10.88 -21.53
N ASP A 176 -3.92 -11.67 -22.09
CA ASP A 176 -4.12 -13.06 -22.51
C ASP A 176 -4.40 -14.02 -21.34
N LEU A 177 -4.04 -13.63 -20.11
CA LEU A 177 -4.29 -14.41 -18.89
C LEU A 177 -5.56 -13.99 -18.15
N GLN A 178 -6.26 -12.97 -18.63
CA GLN A 178 -7.52 -12.54 -18.02
C GLN A 178 -8.57 -13.64 -18.14
N THR A 179 -9.27 -13.91 -17.02
CA THR A 179 -10.31 -14.95 -16.94
C THR A 179 -11.40 -14.53 -15.96
N ASP A 180 -12.63 -14.97 -16.22
CA ASP A 180 -13.77 -14.78 -15.31
C ASP A 180 -13.77 -15.80 -14.15
N GLN A 181 -12.90 -16.81 -14.22
CA GLN A 181 -12.76 -17.81 -13.17
C GLN A 181 -11.77 -17.33 -12.09
N PRO A 182 -11.98 -17.70 -10.82
CA PRO A 182 -11.03 -17.36 -9.77
C PRO A 182 -9.63 -17.89 -10.07
N MET A 183 -8.61 -16.98 -10.07
CA MET A 183 -7.23 -17.30 -10.42
C MET A 183 -6.33 -17.23 -9.18
N MET A 184 -5.56 -18.30 -8.95
CA MET A 184 -4.51 -18.31 -7.92
C MET A 184 -3.30 -17.52 -8.38
N VAL A 185 -2.85 -16.59 -7.54
CA VAL A 185 -1.73 -15.70 -7.81
C VAL A 185 -0.88 -15.51 -6.56
N GLN A 186 0.28 -14.91 -6.73
CA GLN A 186 1.01 -14.27 -5.65
C GLN A 186 0.81 -12.76 -5.74
N ALA A 187 0.63 -12.07 -4.63
CA ALA A 187 0.35 -10.64 -4.67
C ALA A 187 1.07 -9.87 -3.56
N ARG A 188 1.25 -8.57 -3.78
CA ARG A 188 1.71 -7.62 -2.78
C ARG A 188 0.97 -6.30 -2.92
N ILE A 189 0.82 -5.61 -1.81
CA ILE A 189 0.17 -4.30 -1.72
C ILE A 189 1.17 -3.17 -1.40
N ARG A 190 2.45 -3.49 -1.32
CA ARG A 190 3.55 -2.53 -1.06
C ARG A 190 4.83 -3.00 -1.74
N TYR A 191 5.64 -2.04 -2.15
CA TYR A 191 6.89 -2.24 -2.87
C TYR A 191 7.86 -3.25 -2.24
N ARG A 192 8.04 -3.22 -0.91
CA ARG A 192 9.01 -4.09 -0.21
C ARG A 192 8.38 -5.28 0.50
N GLN A 193 7.07 -5.47 0.34
CA GLN A 193 6.37 -6.58 0.96
C GLN A 193 6.72 -7.89 0.24
N PRO A 194 6.97 -8.99 0.96
CA PRO A 194 7.03 -10.32 0.37
C PRO A 194 5.74 -10.63 -0.40
N LEU A 195 5.85 -11.48 -1.42
CA LEU A 195 4.67 -11.97 -2.13
C LEU A 195 3.86 -12.88 -1.21
N ALA A 196 2.56 -12.65 -1.14
CA ALA A 196 1.60 -13.46 -0.39
C ALA A 196 0.69 -14.21 -1.37
N LYS A 197 0.31 -15.45 -1.03
CA LYS A 197 -0.67 -16.22 -1.80
C LYS A 197 -2.02 -15.53 -1.75
N ALA A 198 -2.66 -15.44 -2.89
CA ALA A 198 -3.95 -14.78 -3.03
C ALA A 198 -4.74 -15.38 -4.20
N ARG A 199 -6.02 -15.03 -4.27
CA ARG A 199 -6.91 -15.40 -5.36
C ARG A 199 -7.59 -14.15 -5.90
N LEU A 200 -7.57 -13.98 -7.21
CA LEU A 200 -8.35 -12.98 -7.92
C LEU A 200 -9.77 -13.51 -8.12
N HIS A 201 -10.76 -12.67 -7.86
CA HIS A 201 -12.17 -12.92 -8.14
C HIS A 201 -12.70 -11.78 -9.00
N GLN A 202 -12.96 -12.05 -10.28
CA GLN A 202 -13.53 -11.07 -11.19
C GLN A 202 -15.01 -10.89 -10.89
N GLU A 203 -15.43 -9.63 -10.91
CA GLU A 203 -16.85 -9.22 -10.79
C GLU A 203 -17.19 -8.27 -11.95
N GLU A 204 -18.48 -7.96 -12.13
CA GLU A 204 -18.94 -7.09 -13.22
C GLU A 204 -18.28 -5.70 -13.19
N ASN A 205 -18.14 -5.11 -12.00
CA ASN A 205 -17.67 -3.73 -11.82
C ASN A 205 -16.23 -3.64 -11.26
N GLY A 206 -15.50 -4.76 -11.23
CA GLY A 206 -14.14 -4.76 -10.69
C GLY A 206 -13.66 -6.12 -10.25
N MET A 207 -12.78 -6.14 -9.25
CA MET A 207 -12.12 -7.37 -8.84
C MET A 207 -11.81 -7.36 -7.34
N TYR A 208 -12.02 -8.52 -6.69
CA TYR A 208 -11.48 -8.78 -5.37
C TYR A 208 -10.14 -9.51 -5.47
N LEU A 209 -9.20 -9.10 -4.63
CA LEU A 209 -7.99 -9.85 -4.34
C LEU A 209 -8.09 -10.39 -2.92
N VAL A 210 -8.29 -11.70 -2.78
CA VAL A 210 -8.47 -12.41 -1.52
C VAL A 210 -7.18 -13.13 -1.14
N PHE A 211 -6.60 -12.79 0.00
CA PHE A 211 -5.37 -13.39 0.50
C PHE A 211 -5.64 -14.62 1.39
N ASP A 212 -4.77 -15.60 1.33
CA ASP A 212 -4.83 -16.78 2.23
C ASP A 212 -4.64 -16.38 3.70
N THR A 213 -3.82 -15.36 3.95
CA THR A 213 -3.55 -14.80 5.28
C THR A 213 -3.88 -13.32 5.34
N PRO A 214 -4.37 -12.79 6.48
CA PRO A 214 -4.67 -11.37 6.62
C PRO A 214 -3.47 -10.48 6.28
N GLN A 215 -3.73 -9.40 5.55
CA GLN A 215 -2.72 -8.40 5.18
C GLN A 215 -2.89 -7.14 6.02
N SER A 216 -1.75 -6.64 6.52
CA SER A 216 -1.75 -5.44 7.36
C SER A 216 -1.83 -4.18 6.52
N ALA A 217 -2.66 -3.24 6.98
CA ALA A 217 -2.71 -1.87 6.51
C ALA A 217 -2.97 -1.76 4.99
N ILE A 218 -3.99 -2.45 4.51
CA ILE A 218 -4.54 -2.26 3.17
C ILE A 218 -5.11 -0.84 3.11
N ALA A 219 -4.55 0.01 2.25
CA ALA A 219 -4.89 1.42 2.16
C ALA A 219 -5.43 1.77 0.77
N ALA A 220 -6.56 2.47 0.72
CA ALA A 220 -7.12 3.00 -0.53
C ALA A 220 -6.12 3.95 -1.22
N GLY A 221 -6.13 3.98 -2.54
CA GLY A 221 -5.22 4.77 -3.37
C GLY A 221 -3.81 4.18 -3.53
N GLN A 222 -3.46 3.11 -2.80
CA GLN A 222 -2.23 2.36 -3.05
C GLN A 222 -2.45 1.28 -4.11
N PHE A 223 -1.35 0.76 -4.67
CA PHE A 223 -1.43 -0.30 -5.67
C PHE A 223 -1.35 -1.69 -5.03
N ALA A 224 -2.19 -2.60 -5.52
CA ALA A 224 -1.95 -4.03 -5.45
C ALA A 224 -1.34 -4.50 -6.77
N ALA A 225 -0.43 -5.47 -6.71
CA ALA A 225 0.17 -6.08 -7.89
C ALA A 225 0.17 -7.60 -7.72
N TRP A 226 -0.17 -8.31 -8.79
CA TRP A 226 -0.26 -9.78 -8.77
C TRP A 226 0.64 -10.42 -9.80
N TYR A 227 1.12 -11.59 -9.44
CA TYR A 227 2.18 -12.31 -10.11
C TYR A 227 1.79 -13.76 -10.33
N LEU A 228 2.22 -14.32 -11.44
CA LEU A 228 2.20 -15.75 -11.73
C LEU A 228 3.64 -16.17 -12.01
N ASP A 229 4.15 -17.18 -11.30
CA ASP A 229 5.50 -17.70 -11.45
C ASP A 229 6.62 -16.63 -11.53
N ASN A 230 6.57 -15.62 -10.66
CA ASN A 230 7.46 -14.45 -10.64
C ASN A 230 7.28 -13.43 -11.79
N GLU A 231 6.38 -13.66 -12.73
CA GLU A 231 6.00 -12.68 -13.73
C GLU A 231 4.92 -11.74 -13.16
N LEU A 232 5.10 -10.44 -13.26
CA LEU A 232 4.06 -9.45 -12.95
C LEU A 232 3.04 -9.47 -14.08
N ILE A 233 1.83 -9.94 -13.80
CA ILE A 233 0.78 -10.10 -14.80
C ILE A 233 -0.29 -9.00 -14.77
N GLY A 234 -0.40 -8.28 -13.64
CA GLY A 234 -1.32 -7.16 -13.52
C GLY A 234 -1.20 -6.40 -12.22
N SER A 235 -1.93 -5.31 -12.14
CA SER A 235 -2.00 -4.43 -10.97
C SER A 235 -3.29 -3.63 -10.95
N GLY A 236 -3.57 -2.96 -9.83
CA GLY A 236 -4.70 -2.05 -9.74
C GLY A 236 -4.64 -1.17 -8.51
N VAL A 237 -5.39 -0.07 -8.54
CA VAL A 237 -5.52 0.84 -7.40
C VAL A 237 -6.53 0.27 -6.41
N ILE A 238 -6.15 0.20 -5.14
CA ILE A 238 -7.01 -0.29 -4.05
C ILE A 238 -8.09 0.75 -3.78
N GLY A 239 -9.36 0.31 -3.85
CA GLY A 239 -10.53 1.11 -3.56
C GLY A 239 -10.94 1.19 -2.08
#